data_97a16805f53d8809f33e00021be12729
#
_entry.id   97a16805f53d8809f33e00021be12729
#
_cell.length_a   1.000
_cell.length_b   1.000
_cell.length_c   1.000
_cell.angle_alpha   90.00
_cell.angle_beta   90.00
_cell.angle_gamma   90.00
#
_symmetry.space_group_name_H-M   'P 1'
#
loop_
_entity.id
_entity.type
_entity.pdbx_description
1 polymer ?
#
loop_
_entity_poly.entity_id
_entity_poly.type
_entity_poly.pdbx_seq_one_letter_code
_entity_poly.pdbx_strand_id
1 'polypeptide(L)'
;MVEERVPLTVHGMSVSGNCHKVRMLLEQLGSRYRWVEVDSAHGQTHSPEFLALNPNAKVPLIVRDDGRVLTESNAILFWLAEGTPYLPTDGWERAQALSWMFFEQYSHEPCVAVARFIRGWTDADSPRRAELPRLQERAATALAVMEQHLQQAQWFSGGEYGIADIALFAYTDVAADGGIDLQPFVEVRAWLQRVREQPRFVAMPAVTAEVRARLDARS
;
A
#
# COMPACT_ATOMS: atom_id res chain seq x y z
N MET A 1 -12.91 -8.74 25.54
CA MET A 1 -14.08 -8.42 24.68
C MET A 1 -13.53 -7.69 23.47
N VAL A 2 -13.68 -8.27 22.28
CA VAL A 2 -13.38 -7.54 21.04
C VAL A 2 -14.48 -6.48 20.93
N GLU A 3 -14.12 -5.24 21.14
CA GLU A 3 -15.01 -4.10 20.89
C GLU A 3 -15.53 -4.24 19.46
N GLU A 4 -16.85 -4.27 19.29
CA GLU A 4 -17.45 -4.37 17.95
C GLU A 4 -16.95 -3.18 17.14
N ARG A 5 -16.05 -3.45 16.17
CA ARG A 5 -15.40 -2.36 15.43
C ARG A 5 -16.45 -1.59 14.66
N VAL A 6 -16.58 -0.34 15.01
CA VAL A 6 -17.49 0.63 14.40
C VAL A 6 -17.34 0.59 12.87
N PRO A 7 -18.43 0.57 12.10
CA PRO A 7 -18.35 0.60 10.65
C PRO A 7 -17.47 1.74 10.16
N LEU A 8 -16.56 1.43 9.24
CA LEU A 8 -15.61 2.37 8.67
C LEU A 8 -16.01 2.72 7.24
N THR A 9 -15.84 3.98 6.86
CA THR A 9 -15.80 4.36 5.45
C THR A 9 -14.36 4.58 5.04
N VAL A 10 -13.93 3.84 4.02
CA VAL A 10 -12.60 3.99 3.40
C VAL A 10 -12.76 4.79 2.11
N HIS A 11 -12.08 5.91 2.01
CA HIS A 11 -11.96 6.67 0.77
C HIS A 11 -10.64 6.28 0.12
N GLY A 12 -10.69 5.67 -1.07
CA GLY A 12 -9.52 5.15 -1.71
C GLY A 12 -9.69 4.92 -3.21
N MET A 13 -8.59 4.77 -3.91
CA MET A 13 -8.53 4.37 -5.31
C MET A 13 -8.14 2.90 -5.39
N SER A 14 -8.98 2.06 -5.99
CA SER A 14 -8.86 0.60 -5.96
C SER A 14 -7.52 0.08 -6.51
N VAL A 15 -6.90 0.80 -7.44
CA VAL A 15 -5.61 0.45 -8.06
C VAL A 15 -4.40 1.12 -7.39
N SER A 16 -4.59 1.86 -6.29
CA SER A 16 -3.51 2.45 -5.51
C SER A 16 -2.95 1.44 -4.51
N GLY A 17 -1.62 1.25 -4.50
CA GLY A 17 -0.97 0.38 -3.52
C GLY A 17 -1.19 0.84 -2.08
N ASN A 18 -1.12 2.14 -1.80
CA ASN A 18 -1.41 2.68 -0.47
C ASN A 18 -2.84 2.39 0.00
N CYS A 19 -3.82 2.44 -0.91
CA CYS A 19 -5.20 2.07 -0.60
C CYS A 19 -5.36 0.56 -0.45
N HIS A 20 -4.61 -0.22 -1.25
CA HIS A 20 -4.61 -1.67 -1.18
C HIS A 20 -4.10 -2.20 0.16
N LYS A 21 -3.08 -1.57 0.76
CA LYS A 21 -2.63 -1.89 2.13
C LYS A 21 -3.80 -1.94 3.11
N VAL A 22 -4.60 -0.88 3.13
CA VAL A 22 -5.75 -0.75 4.03
C VAL A 22 -6.82 -1.79 3.72
N ARG A 23 -7.15 -1.97 2.44
CA ARG A 23 -8.11 -2.98 2.00
C ARG A 23 -7.68 -4.38 2.41
N MET A 24 -6.43 -4.75 2.15
CA MET A 24 -5.88 -6.06 2.45
C MET A 24 -5.98 -6.39 3.96
N LEU A 25 -5.60 -5.46 4.84
CA LEU A 25 -5.72 -5.67 6.28
C LEU A 25 -7.20 -5.77 6.71
N LEU A 26 -8.09 -4.94 6.21
CA LEU A 26 -9.52 -5.00 6.54
C LEU A 26 -10.14 -6.34 6.14
N GLU A 27 -9.83 -6.84 4.95
CA GLU A 27 -10.29 -8.17 4.50
C GLU A 27 -9.73 -9.29 5.37
N GLN A 28 -8.44 -9.24 5.71
CA GLN A 28 -7.80 -10.23 6.58
C GLN A 28 -8.36 -10.22 8.01
N LEU A 29 -8.73 -9.05 8.52
CA LEU A 29 -9.42 -8.89 9.81
C LEU A 29 -10.89 -9.33 9.76
N GLY A 30 -11.46 -9.51 8.57
CA GLY A 30 -12.89 -9.73 8.39
C GLY A 30 -13.75 -8.55 8.83
N SER A 31 -13.20 -7.36 8.79
CA SER A 31 -13.87 -6.14 9.20
C SER A 31 -14.92 -5.72 8.18
N ARG A 32 -16.08 -5.21 8.68
CA ARG A 32 -17.07 -4.58 7.81
C ARG A 32 -16.66 -3.14 7.55
N TYR A 33 -16.71 -2.70 6.30
CA TYR A 33 -16.41 -1.33 5.90
C TYR A 33 -17.18 -0.96 4.63
N ARG A 34 -17.35 0.34 4.40
CA ARG A 34 -17.83 0.90 3.15
C ARG A 34 -16.66 1.46 2.36
N TRP A 35 -16.53 1.04 1.11
CA TRP A 35 -15.53 1.62 0.19
C TRP A 35 -16.17 2.74 -0.63
N VAL A 36 -15.50 3.89 -0.65
CA VAL A 36 -15.82 5.03 -1.52
C VAL A 36 -14.66 5.19 -2.49
N GLU A 37 -14.92 4.92 -3.77
CA GLU A 37 -13.92 5.09 -4.82
C GLU A 37 -13.64 6.57 -5.05
N VAL A 38 -12.36 6.95 -5.02
CA VAL A 38 -11.88 8.31 -5.24
C VAL A 38 -10.89 8.30 -6.40
N ASP A 39 -11.22 9.01 -7.46
CA ASP A 39 -10.35 9.15 -8.62
C ASP A 39 -9.26 10.21 -8.37
N SER A 40 -8.16 9.77 -7.77
CA SER A 40 -7.03 10.67 -7.51
C SER A 40 -6.25 11.03 -8.78
N ALA A 41 -6.38 10.22 -9.86
CA ALA A 41 -5.70 10.49 -11.12
C ALA A 41 -6.29 11.70 -11.87
N HIS A 42 -7.60 11.94 -11.69
CA HIS A 42 -8.32 13.05 -12.34
C HIS A 42 -8.73 14.14 -11.34
N GLY A 43 -8.04 14.24 -10.22
CA GLY A 43 -8.13 15.40 -9.34
C GLY A 43 -9.27 15.38 -8.32
N GLN A 44 -10.04 14.30 -8.15
CA GLN A 44 -11.10 14.26 -7.12
C GLN A 44 -10.59 14.53 -5.71
N THR A 45 -9.32 14.23 -5.44
CA THR A 45 -8.68 14.55 -4.15
C THR A 45 -8.51 16.06 -3.90
N HIS A 46 -8.71 16.89 -4.91
CA HIS A 46 -8.63 18.35 -4.82
C HIS A 46 -10.00 19.02 -4.73
N SER A 47 -11.09 18.24 -4.68
CA SER A 47 -12.42 18.81 -4.43
C SER A 47 -12.50 19.42 -3.02
N PRO A 48 -13.29 20.48 -2.80
CA PRO A 48 -13.46 21.10 -1.48
C PRO A 48 -13.91 20.07 -0.41
N GLU A 49 -14.77 19.15 -0.79
CA GLU A 49 -15.30 18.10 0.10
C GLU A 49 -14.22 17.13 0.55
N PHE A 50 -13.32 16.73 -0.38
CA PHE A 50 -12.22 15.85 -0.05
C PHE A 50 -11.14 16.57 0.76
N LEU A 51 -10.81 17.82 0.40
CA LEU A 51 -9.83 18.64 1.12
C LEU A 51 -10.26 18.92 2.56
N ALA A 52 -11.57 19.00 2.83
CA ALA A 52 -12.09 19.10 4.19
C ALA A 52 -11.80 17.85 5.04
N LEU A 53 -11.67 16.66 4.41
CA LEU A 53 -11.28 15.41 5.07
C LEU A 53 -9.76 15.23 5.14
N ASN A 54 -9.05 15.59 4.08
CA ASN A 54 -7.59 15.47 4.00
C ASN A 54 -6.98 16.64 3.22
N PRO A 55 -6.46 17.68 3.91
CA PRO A 55 -5.79 18.81 3.26
C PRO A 55 -4.56 18.43 2.42
N ASN A 56 -3.98 17.24 2.63
CA ASN A 56 -2.86 16.71 1.84
C ASN A 56 -3.30 16.18 0.46
N ALA A 57 -4.61 16.15 0.15
CA ALA A 57 -5.16 15.70 -1.13
C ALA A 57 -4.70 14.28 -1.54
N LYS A 58 -4.54 13.37 -0.59
CA LYS A 58 -4.09 11.99 -0.83
C LYS A 58 -5.06 10.95 -0.30
N VAL A 59 -5.10 9.82 -1.00
CA VAL A 59 -5.76 8.58 -0.55
C VAL A 59 -4.72 7.56 -0.09
N PRO A 60 -5.09 6.62 0.82
CA PRO A 60 -6.37 6.45 1.48
C PRO A 60 -6.59 7.39 2.66
N LEU A 61 -7.85 7.53 3.04
CA LEU A 61 -8.24 7.95 4.37
C LEU A 61 -9.40 7.09 4.85
N ILE A 62 -9.58 7.03 6.17
CA ILE A 62 -10.76 6.40 6.77
C ILE A 62 -11.56 7.42 7.57
N VAL A 63 -12.88 7.25 7.55
CA VAL A 63 -13.82 8.02 8.37
C VAL A 63 -14.58 7.02 9.24
N ARG A 64 -14.60 7.27 10.56
CA ARG A 64 -15.37 6.51 11.52
C ARG A 64 -16.80 7.05 11.60
N ASP A 65 -17.74 6.26 12.14
CA ASP A 65 -19.12 6.69 12.34
C ASP A 65 -19.26 7.92 13.26
N ASP A 66 -18.29 8.14 14.15
CA ASP A 66 -18.22 9.33 15.00
C ASP A 66 -17.66 10.57 14.29
N GLY A 67 -17.38 10.47 12.97
CA GLY A 67 -16.87 11.54 12.14
C GLY A 67 -15.35 11.76 12.23
N ARG A 68 -14.62 11.01 13.07
CA ARG A 68 -13.14 11.11 13.12
C ARG A 68 -12.50 10.57 11.85
N VAL A 69 -11.53 11.32 11.35
CA VAL A 69 -10.80 11.00 10.14
C VAL A 69 -9.37 10.58 10.51
N LEU A 70 -8.87 9.53 9.86
CA LEU A 70 -7.45 9.14 9.92
C LEU A 70 -6.91 9.04 8.50
N THR A 71 -5.80 9.71 8.25
CA THR A 71 -5.05 9.71 7.00
C THR A 71 -3.76 8.91 7.15
N GLU A 72 -2.97 8.78 6.07
CA GLU A 72 -1.72 8.00 5.98
C GLU A 72 -1.95 6.48 6.08
N SER A 73 -1.67 5.76 4.98
CA SER A 73 -1.94 4.32 4.88
C SER A 73 -1.27 3.52 6.00
N ASN A 74 -0.04 3.86 6.38
CA ASN A 74 0.69 3.16 7.43
C ASN A 74 0.16 3.48 8.84
N ALA A 75 -0.32 4.71 9.07
CA ALA A 75 -1.01 5.04 10.32
C ALA A 75 -2.35 4.32 10.45
N ILE A 76 -3.08 4.17 9.33
CA ILE A 76 -4.31 3.41 9.26
C ILE A 76 -4.05 1.93 9.55
N LEU A 77 -3.01 1.33 8.94
CA LEU A 77 -2.60 -0.05 9.22
C LEU A 77 -2.30 -0.23 10.71
N PHE A 78 -1.49 0.66 11.28
CA PHE A 78 -1.11 0.58 12.69
C PHE A 78 -2.34 0.63 13.60
N TRP A 79 -3.26 1.56 13.37
CA TRP A 79 -4.49 1.69 14.14
C TRP A 79 -5.42 0.48 14.00
N LEU A 80 -5.60 -0.03 12.78
CA LEU A 80 -6.44 -1.21 12.52
C LEU A 80 -5.87 -2.49 13.16
N ALA A 81 -4.55 -2.60 13.21
CA ALA A 81 -3.87 -3.79 13.72
C ALA A 81 -3.77 -3.83 15.26
N GLU A 82 -4.08 -2.72 15.96
CA GLU A 82 -3.97 -2.69 17.43
C GLU A 82 -4.84 -3.77 18.08
N GLY A 83 -4.22 -4.57 18.95
CA GLY A 83 -4.88 -5.71 19.62
C GLY A 83 -5.17 -6.92 18.71
N THR A 84 -4.55 -7.01 17.54
CA THR A 84 -4.67 -8.13 16.60
C THR A 84 -3.32 -8.82 16.40
N PRO A 85 -3.29 -10.03 15.83
CA PRO A 85 -2.02 -10.72 15.51
C PRO A 85 -1.13 -10.00 14.50
N TYR A 86 -1.66 -9.02 13.75
CA TYR A 86 -0.92 -8.29 12.73
C TYR A 86 0.02 -7.21 13.26
N LEU A 87 -0.03 -6.91 14.56
CA LEU A 87 0.87 -5.97 15.23
C LEU A 87 1.53 -6.65 16.42
N PRO A 88 2.86 -6.74 16.49
CA PRO A 88 3.56 -7.33 17.62
C PRO A 88 3.17 -6.68 18.95
N THR A 89 3.07 -7.47 20.00
CA THR A 89 2.79 -6.99 21.36
C THR A 89 4.07 -6.54 22.09
N ASP A 90 5.21 -7.16 21.77
CA ASP A 90 6.50 -6.75 22.27
C ASP A 90 6.90 -5.36 21.73
N GLY A 91 7.40 -4.49 22.59
CA GLY A 91 7.73 -3.10 22.24
C GLY A 91 8.87 -2.99 21.24
N TRP A 92 9.85 -3.89 21.29
CA TRP A 92 10.99 -3.90 20.37
C TRP A 92 10.57 -4.38 18.98
N GLU A 93 9.86 -5.49 18.90
CA GLU A 93 9.34 -6.01 17.64
C GLU A 93 8.37 -5.02 16.97
N ARG A 94 7.53 -4.34 17.77
CA ARG A 94 6.68 -3.25 17.28
C ARG A 94 7.49 -2.10 16.67
N ALA A 95 8.58 -1.70 17.33
CA ALA A 95 9.48 -0.67 16.80
C ALA A 95 10.17 -1.13 15.50
N GLN A 96 10.55 -2.39 15.38
CA GLN A 96 11.10 -2.96 14.15
C GLN A 96 10.06 -2.96 13.02
N ALA A 97 8.82 -3.36 13.30
CA ALA A 97 7.74 -3.27 12.30
C ALA A 97 7.53 -1.83 11.81
N LEU A 98 7.50 -0.86 12.73
CA LEU A 98 7.41 0.56 12.37
C LEU A 98 8.63 1.03 11.56
N SER A 99 9.84 0.56 11.89
CA SER A 99 11.05 0.88 11.12
C SER A 99 10.92 0.45 9.66
N TRP A 100 10.38 -0.76 9.39
CA TRP A 100 10.11 -1.23 8.04
C TRP A 100 9.00 -0.43 7.34
N MET A 101 7.98 0.01 8.06
CA MET A 101 6.94 0.87 7.51
C MET A 101 7.47 2.26 7.15
N PHE A 102 8.41 2.83 7.93
CA PHE A 102 9.11 4.06 7.57
C PHE A 102 10.06 3.86 6.39
N PHE A 103 10.79 2.74 6.34
CA PHE A 103 11.61 2.38 5.19
C PHE A 103 10.75 2.28 3.92
N GLU A 104 9.58 1.67 4.01
CA GLU A 104 8.64 1.58 2.89
C GLU A 104 8.27 2.97 2.38
N GLN A 105 7.86 3.88 3.25
CA GLN A 105 7.43 5.23 2.86
C GLN A 105 8.57 6.14 2.36
N TYR A 106 9.78 5.95 2.84
CA TYR A 106 10.90 6.83 2.48
C TYR A 106 11.79 6.29 1.36
N SER A 107 12.03 4.98 1.34
CA SER A 107 13.02 4.37 0.44
C SER A 107 12.40 3.51 -0.66
N HIS A 108 11.29 2.83 -0.39
CA HIS A 108 10.67 1.87 -1.31
C HIS A 108 9.55 2.50 -2.13
N GLU A 109 8.48 2.97 -1.49
CA GLU A 109 7.29 3.52 -2.15
C GLU A 109 7.60 4.66 -3.12
N PRO A 110 8.41 5.69 -2.75
CA PRO A 110 8.68 6.81 -3.66
C PRO A 110 9.38 6.41 -4.95
N CYS A 111 9.93 5.21 -5.02
CA CYS A 111 10.58 4.71 -6.23
C CYS A 111 9.64 3.79 -7.00
N VAL A 112 9.03 2.83 -6.33
CA VAL A 112 8.21 1.80 -6.97
C VAL A 112 6.86 2.37 -7.42
N ALA A 113 6.17 3.11 -6.53
CA ALA A 113 4.88 3.71 -6.85
C ALA A 113 4.97 4.78 -7.93
N VAL A 114 6.01 5.63 -7.88
CA VAL A 114 6.19 6.69 -8.86
C VAL A 114 6.57 6.11 -10.22
N ALA A 115 7.44 5.10 -10.30
CA ALA A 115 7.75 4.42 -11.55
C ALA A 115 6.49 3.78 -12.16
N ARG A 116 5.69 3.11 -11.32
CA ARG A 116 4.39 2.53 -11.73
C ARG A 116 3.43 3.61 -12.24
N PHE A 117 3.31 4.73 -11.53
CA PHE A 117 2.47 5.84 -11.96
C PHE A 117 2.90 6.41 -13.32
N ILE A 118 4.19 6.67 -13.51
CA ILE A 118 4.71 7.20 -14.78
C ILE A 118 4.40 6.24 -15.93
N ARG A 119 4.60 4.94 -15.76
CA ARG A 119 4.34 3.97 -16.82
C ARG A 119 2.84 3.76 -17.08
N GLY A 120 2.04 3.81 -16.03
CA GLY A 120 0.62 3.48 -16.09
C GLY A 120 -0.31 4.64 -16.44
N TRP A 121 0.04 5.87 -16.04
CA TRP A 121 -0.88 7.02 -16.11
C TRP A 121 -0.32 8.23 -16.87
N THR A 122 0.87 8.15 -17.45
CA THR A 122 1.38 9.21 -18.32
C THR A 122 1.57 8.71 -19.76
N ASP A 123 1.47 9.62 -20.72
CA ASP A 123 1.67 9.33 -22.13
C ASP A 123 3.09 8.84 -22.42
N ALA A 124 3.24 8.14 -23.55
CA ALA A 124 4.52 7.54 -23.93
C ALA A 124 5.62 8.60 -24.18
N ASP A 125 5.25 9.81 -24.55
CA ASP A 125 6.13 10.95 -24.79
C ASP A 125 6.26 11.89 -23.58
N SER A 126 5.64 11.56 -22.45
CA SER A 126 5.72 12.37 -21.24
C SER A 126 7.17 12.60 -20.81
N PRO A 127 7.59 13.86 -20.53
CA PRO A 127 8.94 14.15 -20.05
C PRO A 127 9.27 13.46 -18.73
N ARG A 128 8.26 13.09 -17.94
CA ARG A 128 8.44 12.34 -16.69
C ARG A 128 9.04 10.94 -16.91
N ARG A 129 8.95 10.39 -18.11
CA ARG A 129 9.58 9.08 -18.41
C ARG A 129 11.11 9.11 -18.32
N ALA A 130 11.73 10.29 -18.40
CA ALA A 130 13.15 10.45 -18.13
C ALA A 130 13.55 10.16 -16.67
N GLU A 131 12.59 10.16 -15.74
CA GLU A 131 12.81 9.83 -14.33
C GLU A 131 12.96 8.30 -14.10
N LEU A 132 12.41 7.47 -14.99
CA LEU A 132 12.29 6.01 -14.81
C LEU A 132 13.60 5.30 -14.50
N PRO A 133 14.73 5.52 -15.23
CA PRO A 133 15.98 4.81 -14.93
C PRO A 133 16.44 5.02 -13.49
N ARG A 134 16.40 6.27 -13.01
CA ARG A 134 16.77 6.63 -11.63
C ARG A 134 15.84 6.01 -10.60
N LEU A 135 14.54 5.98 -10.87
CA LEU A 135 13.55 5.38 -9.96
C LEU A 135 13.75 3.87 -9.88
N GLN A 136 14.00 3.21 -11.01
CA GLN A 136 14.24 1.77 -11.07
C GLN A 136 15.54 1.37 -10.36
N GLU A 137 16.62 2.14 -10.49
CA GLU A 137 17.87 1.93 -9.76
C GLU A 137 17.66 2.05 -8.25
N ARG A 138 16.97 3.09 -7.80
CA ARG A 138 16.65 3.27 -6.37
C ARG A 138 15.72 2.17 -5.85
N ALA A 139 14.75 1.72 -6.65
CA ALA A 139 13.90 0.59 -6.30
C ALA A 139 14.71 -0.70 -6.16
N ALA A 140 15.64 -0.97 -7.07
CA ALA A 140 16.54 -2.11 -6.96
C ALA A 140 17.39 -2.06 -5.68
N THR A 141 17.87 -0.87 -5.28
CA THR A 141 18.58 -0.67 -4.00
C THR A 141 17.68 -1.00 -2.81
N ALA A 142 16.43 -0.53 -2.80
CA ALA A 142 15.48 -0.83 -1.73
C ALA A 142 15.15 -2.34 -1.68
N LEU A 143 14.94 -2.96 -2.84
CA LEU A 143 14.71 -4.41 -2.94
C LEU A 143 15.90 -5.23 -2.45
N ALA A 144 17.14 -4.78 -2.67
CA ALA A 144 18.34 -5.44 -2.16
C ALA A 144 18.40 -5.44 -0.62
N VAL A 145 17.95 -4.35 0.02
CA VAL A 145 17.82 -4.30 1.50
C VAL A 145 16.77 -5.29 1.98
N MET A 146 15.62 -5.38 1.30
CA MET A 146 14.58 -6.36 1.61
C MET A 146 15.08 -7.79 1.42
N GLU A 147 15.77 -8.06 0.31
CA GLU A 147 16.37 -9.37 0.01
C GLU A 147 17.32 -9.82 1.10
N GLN A 148 18.23 -8.93 1.54
CA GLN A 148 19.19 -9.24 2.61
C GLN A 148 18.49 -9.57 3.94
N HIS A 149 17.41 -8.86 4.29
CA HIS A 149 16.63 -9.18 5.48
C HIS A 149 15.95 -10.55 5.37
N LEU A 150 15.33 -10.83 4.22
CA LEU A 150 14.56 -12.05 4.00
C LEU A 150 15.43 -13.31 3.88
N GLN A 151 16.75 -13.18 3.68
CA GLN A 151 17.70 -14.28 3.82
C GLN A 151 17.81 -14.79 5.26
N GLN A 152 17.42 -14.01 6.26
CA GLN A 152 17.56 -14.31 7.68
C GLN A 152 16.21 -14.36 8.42
N ALA A 153 15.15 -13.84 7.82
CA ALA A 153 13.82 -13.74 8.41
C ALA A 153 12.72 -14.08 7.40
N GLN A 154 11.62 -14.62 7.88
CA GLN A 154 10.47 -14.92 7.02
C GLN A 154 9.59 -13.69 6.77
N TRP A 155 9.55 -12.75 7.70
CA TRP A 155 8.64 -11.62 7.75
C TRP A 155 9.34 -10.33 8.19
N PHE A 156 8.73 -9.19 7.88
CA PHE A 156 9.21 -7.86 8.28
C PHE A 156 8.65 -7.38 9.62
N SER A 157 7.57 -8.01 10.09
CA SER A 157 6.92 -7.65 11.37
C SER A 157 7.45 -8.43 12.57
N GLY A 158 8.70 -8.87 12.55
CA GLY A 158 9.27 -9.76 13.56
C GLY A 158 9.13 -11.23 13.16
N GLY A 159 8.76 -12.11 14.09
CA GLY A 159 8.63 -13.54 13.83
C GLY A 159 7.39 -13.96 13.02
N GLU A 160 6.39 -13.09 12.90
CA GLU A 160 5.08 -13.37 12.34
C GLU A 160 4.72 -12.40 11.22
N TYR A 161 3.79 -12.82 10.35
CA TYR A 161 3.22 -11.97 9.32
C TYR A 161 2.44 -10.80 9.94
N GLY A 162 2.68 -9.57 9.46
CA GLY A 162 2.03 -8.40 10.04
C GLY A 162 1.99 -7.17 9.14
N ILE A 163 1.75 -6.02 9.76
CA ILE A 163 1.51 -4.76 9.03
C ILE A 163 2.71 -4.25 8.22
N ALA A 164 3.95 -4.57 8.63
CA ALA A 164 5.12 -4.22 7.83
C ALA A 164 5.16 -5.02 6.52
N ASP A 165 4.78 -6.30 6.58
CA ASP A 165 4.65 -7.14 5.39
C ASP A 165 3.56 -6.61 4.45
N ILE A 166 2.40 -6.25 4.99
CA ILE A 166 1.29 -5.67 4.21
C ILE A 166 1.73 -4.36 3.56
N ALA A 167 2.43 -3.51 4.28
CA ALA A 167 2.92 -2.23 3.78
C ALA A 167 3.87 -2.40 2.59
N LEU A 168 4.90 -3.25 2.75
CA LEU A 168 5.89 -3.50 1.71
C LEU A 168 5.32 -4.29 0.52
N PHE A 169 4.39 -5.22 0.78
CA PHE A 169 3.80 -6.08 -0.25
C PHE A 169 3.10 -5.27 -1.33
N ALA A 170 2.28 -4.29 -0.95
CA ALA A 170 1.33 -3.65 -1.85
C ALA A 170 1.95 -3.09 -3.14
N TYR A 171 3.13 -2.49 -3.06
CA TYR A 171 3.84 -2.00 -4.23
C TYR A 171 4.88 -2.97 -4.78
N THR A 172 5.46 -3.84 -3.94
CA THR A 172 6.41 -4.85 -4.43
C THR A 172 5.72 -5.85 -5.36
N ASP A 173 4.49 -6.25 -5.04
CA ASP A 173 3.69 -7.19 -5.84
C ASP A 173 3.44 -6.72 -7.27
N VAL A 174 3.36 -5.41 -7.47
CA VAL A 174 3.12 -4.77 -8.77
C VAL A 174 4.34 -3.99 -9.29
N ALA A 175 5.54 -4.27 -8.79
CA ALA A 175 6.76 -3.58 -9.19
C ALA A 175 7.05 -3.69 -10.69
N ALA A 176 6.68 -4.80 -11.31
CA ALA A 176 6.80 -5.02 -12.75
C ALA A 176 6.02 -3.99 -13.59
N ASP A 177 4.89 -3.47 -13.10
CA ASP A 177 4.15 -2.39 -13.76
C ASP A 177 5.02 -1.13 -13.89
N GLY A 178 5.94 -0.89 -12.94
CA GLY A 178 6.95 0.17 -12.98
C GLY A 178 8.19 -0.15 -13.80
N GLY A 179 8.26 -1.35 -14.40
CA GLY A 179 9.45 -1.83 -15.13
C GLY A 179 10.61 -2.23 -14.21
N ILE A 180 10.30 -2.58 -12.96
CA ILE A 180 11.27 -3.03 -11.98
C ILE A 180 11.32 -4.56 -12.04
N ASP A 181 12.52 -5.11 -12.31
CA ASP A 181 12.74 -6.54 -12.40
C ASP A 181 12.91 -7.16 -11.01
N LEU A 182 12.08 -8.13 -10.68
CA LEU A 182 12.16 -8.90 -9.43
C LEU A 182 12.95 -10.22 -9.58
N GLN A 183 13.38 -10.59 -10.77
CA GLN A 183 14.09 -11.87 -11.00
C GLN A 183 15.36 -12.03 -10.14
N PRO A 184 16.19 -10.99 -9.92
CA PRO A 184 17.37 -11.10 -9.08
C PRO A 184 17.08 -11.32 -7.58
N PHE A 185 15.85 -11.02 -7.12
CA PHE A 185 15.48 -11.00 -5.70
C PHE A 185 14.69 -12.27 -5.34
N VAL A 186 15.41 -13.36 -5.07
CA VAL A 186 14.85 -14.70 -4.86
C VAL A 186 14.00 -14.75 -3.59
N GLU A 187 14.49 -14.20 -2.48
CA GLU A 187 13.80 -14.21 -1.20
C GLU A 187 12.59 -13.25 -1.19
N VAL A 188 12.70 -12.10 -1.86
CA VAL A 188 11.55 -11.20 -2.07
C VAL A 188 10.45 -11.92 -2.83
N ARG A 189 10.77 -12.63 -3.91
CA ARG A 189 9.76 -13.41 -4.68
C ARG A 189 9.12 -14.52 -3.85
N ALA A 190 9.94 -15.23 -3.06
CA ALA A 190 9.44 -16.26 -2.16
C ALA A 190 8.53 -15.66 -1.06
N TRP A 191 8.91 -14.51 -0.51
CA TRP A 191 8.09 -13.77 0.45
C TRP A 191 6.77 -13.28 -0.16
N LEU A 192 6.77 -12.73 -1.37
CA LEU A 192 5.54 -12.36 -2.07
C LEU A 192 4.58 -13.56 -2.19
N GLN A 193 5.10 -14.75 -2.48
CA GLN A 193 4.28 -15.96 -2.54
C GLN A 193 3.70 -16.31 -1.16
N ARG A 194 4.51 -16.25 -0.09
CA ARG A 194 4.02 -16.49 1.29
C ARG A 194 2.92 -15.52 1.71
N VAL A 195 3.01 -14.25 1.29
CA VAL A 195 1.97 -13.25 1.56
C VAL A 195 0.67 -13.59 0.82
N ARG A 196 0.76 -14.03 -0.44
CA ARG A 196 -0.43 -14.44 -1.22
C ARG A 196 -1.14 -15.66 -0.65
N GLU A 197 -0.43 -16.47 0.12
CA GLU A 197 -0.97 -17.66 0.79
C GLU A 197 -1.64 -17.35 2.14
N GLN A 198 -1.57 -16.11 2.60
CA GLN A 198 -2.20 -15.71 3.86
C GLN A 198 -3.74 -15.81 3.78
N PRO A 199 -4.39 -16.21 4.87
CA PRO A 199 -5.84 -16.28 4.92
C PRO A 199 -6.50 -14.96 4.51
N ARG A 200 -7.56 -15.03 3.71
CA ARG A 200 -8.31 -13.85 3.22
C ARG A 200 -7.47 -12.85 2.43
N PHE A 201 -6.42 -13.34 1.80
CA PHE A 201 -5.66 -12.51 0.87
C PHE A 201 -6.56 -11.97 -0.24
N VAL A 202 -6.36 -10.72 -0.60
CA VAL A 202 -7.01 -10.09 -1.77
C VAL A 202 -5.95 -9.48 -2.67
N ALA A 203 -6.03 -9.76 -3.95
CA ALA A 203 -5.13 -9.16 -4.92
C ALA A 203 -5.54 -7.71 -5.22
N MET A 204 -4.56 -6.86 -5.52
CA MET A 204 -4.83 -5.55 -6.06
C MET A 204 -5.38 -5.67 -7.49
N PRO A 205 -6.45 -4.94 -7.85
CA PRO A 205 -6.93 -4.94 -9.22
C PRO A 205 -5.83 -4.50 -10.20
N ALA A 206 -5.70 -5.21 -11.32
CA ALA A 206 -4.80 -4.79 -12.37
C ALA A 206 -5.28 -3.47 -13.00
N VAL A 207 -4.33 -2.63 -13.43
CA VAL A 207 -4.64 -1.42 -14.20
C VAL A 207 -4.93 -1.85 -15.65
N THR A 208 -6.15 -2.36 -15.87
CA THR A 208 -6.62 -2.73 -17.21
C THR A 208 -7.12 -1.50 -17.96
N ALA A 209 -7.28 -1.64 -19.29
CA ALA A 209 -7.93 -0.61 -20.11
C ALA A 209 -9.34 -0.28 -19.59
N GLU A 210 -10.06 -1.28 -19.05
CA GLU A 210 -11.40 -1.07 -18.46
C GLU A 210 -11.35 -0.27 -17.15
N VAL A 211 -10.36 -0.53 -16.29
CA VAL A 211 -10.16 0.25 -15.05
C VAL A 211 -9.83 1.69 -15.43
N ARG A 212 -8.96 1.89 -16.42
CA ARG A 212 -8.62 3.21 -16.94
C ARG A 212 -9.83 3.91 -17.50
N ALA A 213 -10.60 3.25 -18.38
CA ALA A 213 -11.83 3.80 -18.95
C ALA A 213 -12.88 4.17 -17.89
N ARG A 214 -12.97 3.41 -16.79
CA ARG A 214 -13.87 3.76 -15.68
C ARG A 214 -13.42 5.02 -14.91
N LEU A 215 -12.11 5.20 -14.77
CA LEU A 215 -11.56 6.41 -14.16
C LEU A 215 -11.80 7.61 -15.08
N ASP A 216 -11.53 7.47 -16.37
CA ASP A 216 -11.74 8.51 -17.38
C ASP A 216 -13.23 8.91 -17.53
N ALA A 217 -14.17 7.97 -17.37
CA ALA A 217 -15.61 8.23 -17.47
C ALA A 217 -16.21 8.93 -16.24
N ARG A 218 -15.47 9.08 -15.12
CA ARG A 218 -15.91 9.76 -13.90
C ARG A 218 -15.36 11.17 -13.76
N SER A 219 -14.49 11.59 -14.69
CA SER A 219 -13.98 12.96 -14.81
C SER A 219 -14.91 13.80 -15.67
#